data_f46a93e69f2a8bfe0ffaea41aa5417df
#
_entry.id   f46a93e69f2a8bfe0ffaea41aa5417df
#
_cell.length_a   1.000
_cell.length_b   1.000
_cell.length_c   1.000
_cell.angle_alpha   90.00
_cell.angle_beta   90.00
_cell.angle_gamma   90.00
#
_symmetry.space_group_name_H-M   'P 1'
#
loop_
_entity.id
_entity.type
_entity.pdbx_description
1 polymer ?
#
loop_
_entity_poly.entity_id
_entity_poly.type
_entity_poly.pdbx_seq_one_letter_code
_entity_poly.pdbx_strand_id
1 'polypeptide(L)'
;MKKGMFTTVRRYEGVPDPAAAAERVEKKFVPFISSLPGFVEYYWIDLNGGAMLSITVFKTLSEAIAANEKARVWVKDNLSSVLPNAARMEAGAIVAYKGIS
;
A
#
# COMPACT_ATOMS: atom_id res chain seq x y z
N MET A 1 -9.65 -9.14 14.71
CA MET A 1 -8.74 -10.19 14.28
C MET A 1 -8.55 -10.15 12.78
N LYS A 2 -7.30 -10.25 12.29
CA LYS A 2 -6.99 -10.04 10.87
C LYS A 2 -7.10 -11.29 10.00
N LYS A 3 -7.13 -12.47 10.61
CA LYS A 3 -7.33 -13.71 9.86
C LYS A 3 -8.68 -13.66 9.14
N GLY A 4 -8.68 -13.98 7.85
CA GLY A 4 -9.86 -13.88 7.01
C GLY A 4 -10.02 -12.54 6.32
N MET A 5 -9.22 -11.55 6.67
CA MET A 5 -9.16 -10.28 5.95
C MET A 5 -8.26 -10.41 4.73
N PHE A 6 -8.25 -9.39 3.88
CA PHE A 6 -7.49 -9.42 2.62
C PHE A 6 -6.44 -8.33 2.62
N THR A 7 -5.30 -8.65 2.00
CA THR A 7 -4.19 -7.70 1.89
C THR A 7 -3.81 -7.50 0.43
N THR A 8 -3.38 -6.28 0.11
CA THR A 8 -2.74 -5.98 -1.15
C THR A 8 -1.29 -5.63 -0.87
N VAL A 9 -0.38 -6.17 -1.68
CA VAL A 9 1.05 -5.90 -1.59
C VAL A 9 1.47 -5.24 -2.89
N ARG A 10 2.10 -4.08 -2.80
CA ARG A 10 2.56 -3.32 -3.98
C ARG A 10 4.05 -3.08 -3.83
N ARG A 11 4.82 -3.57 -4.81
CA ARG A 11 6.28 -3.40 -4.83
C ARG A 11 6.66 -2.37 -5.87
N TYR A 12 7.41 -1.37 -5.42
CA TYR A 12 7.95 -0.30 -6.27
C TYR A 12 9.45 -0.47 -6.41
N GLU A 13 9.95 -0.41 -7.65
CA GLU A 13 11.37 -0.50 -7.95
C GLU A 13 11.85 0.81 -8.59
N GLY A 14 13.16 1.02 -8.55
CA GLY A 14 13.75 2.22 -9.14
C GLY A 14 13.29 3.51 -8.49
N VAL A 15 13.08 3.49 -7.17
CA VAL A 15 12.71 4.69 -6.42
C VAL A 15 13.95 5.55 -6.24
N PRO A 16 14.00 6.75 -6.85
CA PRO A 16 15.23 7.55 -6.86
C PRO A 16 15.57 8.15 -5.50
N ASP A 17 14.57 8.45 -4.68
CA ASP A 17 14.78 9.04 -3.36
C ASP A 17 13.81 8.41 -2.36
N PRO A 18 14.22 7.29 -1.72
CA PRO A 18 13.35 6.59 -0.77
C PRO A 18 12.86 7.44 0.40
N ALA A 19 13.69 8.36 0.90
CA ALA A 19 13.27 9.23 2.02
C ALA A 19 12.17 10.19 1.58
N ALA A 20 12.29 10.78 0.39
CA ALA A 20 11.26 11.66 -0.14
C ALA A 20 9.97 10.89 -0.43
N ALA A 21 10.09 9.67 -0.96
CA ALA A 21 8.92 8.82 -1.22
C ALA A 21 8.20 8.49 0.09
N ALA A 22 8.95 8.07 1.12
CA ALA A 22 8.36 7.75 2.42
C ALA A 22 7.63 8.96 3.02
N GLU A 23 8.21 10.15 2.95
CA GLU A 23 7.58 11.36 3.46
C GLU A 23 6.28 11.66 2.72
N ARG A 24 6.30 11.59 1.40
CA ARG A 24 5.10 11.84 0.58
C ARG A 24 4.01 10.83 0.82
N VAL A 25 4.38 9.55 0.94
CA VAL A 25 3.42 8.49 1.25
C VAL A 25 2.77 8.76 2.61
N GLU A 26 3.56 9.04 3.62
CA GLU A 26 3.01 9.29 4.96
C GLU A 26 2.08 10.50 4.99
N LYS A 27 2.48 11.61 4.38
CA LYS A 27 1.71 12.85 4.45
C LYS A 27 0.51 12.90 3.51
N LYS A 28 0.61 12.25 2.34
CA LYS A 28 -0.38 12.40 1.28
C LYS A 28 -1.18 11.13 1.03
N PHE A 29 -0.51 9.99 0.90
CA PHE A 29 -1.18 8.74 0.56
C PHE A 29 -1.91 8.12 1.75
N VAL A 30 -1.30 8.13 2.94
CA VAL A 30 -1.91 7.52 4.13
C VAL A 30 -3.30 8.10 4.43
N PRO A 31 -3.49 9.43 4.43
CA PRO A 31 -4.84 9.97 4.61
C PRO A 31 -5.83 9.50 3.54
N PHE A 32 -5.38 9.37 2.30
CA PHE A 32 -6.23 8.91 1.21
C PHE A 32 -6.63 7.43 1.40
N ILE A 33 -5.65 6.53 1.54
CA ILE A 33 -5.92 5.10 1.61
C ILE A 33 -6.73 4.73 2.88
N SER A 34 -6.46 5.42 3.98
CA SER A 34 -7.15 5.14 5.24
C SER A 34 -8.60 5.60 5.23
N SER A 35 -9.00 6.44 4.30
CA SER A 35 -10.38 6.89 4.15
C SER A 35 -11.25 5.93 3.34
N LEU A 36 -10.65 4.95 2.67
CA LEU A 36 -11.40 4.05 1.80
C LEU A 36 -12.16 2.98 2.59
N PRO A 37 -13.33 2.55 2.10
CA PRO A 37 -14.15 1.55 2.79
C PRO A 37 -13.38 0.27 3.06
N GLY A 38 -13.52 -0.26 4.26
CA GLY A 38 -12.93 -1.53 4.66
C GLY A 38 -11.47 -1.45 5.09
N PHE A 39 -10.89 -0.26 5.08
CA PHE A 39 -9.50 -0.08 5.49
C PHE A 39 -9.29 -0.55 6.93
N VAL A 40 -8.20 -1.31 7.17
CA VAL A 40 -7.81 -1.78 8.49
C VAL A 40 -6.47 -1.19 8.90
N GLU A 41 -5.41 -1.42 8.10
CA GLU A 41 -4.08 -0.90 8.42
C GLU A 41 -3.21 -0.83 7.17
N TYR A 42 -2.12 -0.07 7.27
CA TYR A 42 -1.23 0.20 6.16
C TYR A 42 0.21 0.27 6.64
N TYR A 43 1.13 -0.29 5.83
CA TYR A 43 2.57 -0.25 6.06
C TYR A 43 3.28 0.20 4.81
N TRP A 44 4.29 1.06 4.96
CA TRP A 44 5.21 1.44 3.89
C TRP A 44 6.60 1.04 4.34
N ILE A 45 7.29 0.20 3.55
CA ILE A 45 8.52 -0.46 3.95
C ILE A 45 9.63 -0.10 2.98
N ASP A 46 10.75 0.37 3.50
CA ASP A 46 11.96 0.60 2.72
C ASP A 46 12.78 -0.68 2.71
N LEU A 47 12.94 -1.28 1.53
CA LEU A 47 13.68 -2.53 1.37
C LEU A 47 15.15 -2.29 1.02
N ASN A 48 15.55 -1.01 0.93
CA ASN A 48 16.88 -0.58 0.49
C ASN A 48 17.10 -0.82 -1.01
N GLY A 49 18.14 -0.23 -1.57
CA GLY A 49 18.47 -0.39 -2.98
C GLY A 49 17.45 0.21 -3.94
N GLY A 50 16.61 1.13 -3.48
CA GLY A 50 15.59 1.76 -4.34
C GLY A 50 14.32 0.93 -4.47
N ALA A 51 14.16 -0.15 -3.72
CA ALA A 51 12.94 -0.93 -3.69
C ALA A 51 12.13 -0.58 -2.43
N MET A 52 10.83 -0.40 -2.60
CA MET A 52 9.91 -0.11 -1.50
C MET A 52 8.66 -0.94 -1.65
N LEU A 53 7.99 -1.21 -0.53
CA LEU A 53 6.85 -2.12 -0.50
C LEU A 53 5.73 -1.49 0.32
N SER A 54 4.49 -1.58 -0.16
CA SER A 54 3.34 -1.25 0.68
C SER A 54 2.51 -2.48 0.94
N ILE A 55 1.96 -2.54 2.15
CA ILE A 55 1.02 -3.58 2.55
C ILE A 55 -0.21 -2.87 3.08
N THR A 56 -1.38 -3.17 2.51
CA THR A 56 -2.65 -2.62 2.97
C THR A 56 -3.59 -3.76 3.31
N VAL A 57 -4.26 -3.65 4.45
CA VAL A 57 -5.21 -4.66 4.91
C VAL A 57 -6.62 -4.11 4.85
N PHE A 58 -7.53 -4.90 4.27
CA PHE A 58 -8.96 -4.58 4.15
C PHE A 58 -9.81 -5.70 4.74
N LYS A 59 -11.02 -5.35 5.15
CA LYS A 59 -11.95 -6.31 5.76
C LYS A 59 -12.43 -7.36 4.78
N THR A 60 -12.67 -6.98 3.51
CA THR A 60 -13.22 -7.89 2.50
C THR A 60 -12.44 -7.82 1.20
N LEU A 61 -12.56 -8.86 0.39
CA LEU A 61 -11.93 -8.91 -0.93
C LEU A 61 -12.43 -7.81 -1.85
N SER A 62 -13.74 -7.58 -1.88
CA SER A 62 -14.30 -6.56 -2.77
C SER A 62 -13.81 -5.16 -2.41
N GLU A 63 -13.66 -4.86 -1.12
CA GLU A 63 -13.10 -3.59 -0.68
C GLU A 63 -11.62 -3.45 -1.05
N ALA A 64 -10.86 -4.54 -0.92
CA ALA A 64 -9.45 -4.57 -1.32
C ALA A 64 -9.29 -4.29 -2.82
N ILE A 65 -10.11 -4.93 -3.65
CA ILE A 65 -10.06 -4.74 -5.11
C ILE A 65 -10.40 -3.31 -5.49
N ALA A 66 -11.47 -2.77 -4.93
CA ALA A 66 -11.92 -1.40 -5.22
C ALA A 66 -10.86 -0.38 -4.78
N ALA A 67 -10.30 -0.56 -3.59
CA ALA A 67 -9.29 0.33 -3.06
C ALA A 67 -8.00 0.27 -3.89
N ASN A 68 -7.60 -0.91 -4.34
CA ASN A 68 -6.40 -1.07 -5.14
C ASN A 68 -6.49 -0.29 -6.46
N GLU A 69 -7.63 -0.32 -7.13
CA GLU A 69 -7.82 0.43 -8.37
C GLU A 69 -7.75 1.94 -8.11
N LYS A 70 -8.38 2.42 -7.06
CA LYS A 70 -8.29 3.83 -6.68
C LYS A 70 -6.87 4.23 -6.31
N ALA A 71 -6.15 3.37 -5.59
CA ALA A 71 -4.77 3.63 -5.19
C ALA A 71 -3.85 3.72 -6.41
N ARG A 72 -4.03 2.84 -7.39
CA ARG A 72 -3.23 2.85 -8.62
C ARG A 72 -3.33 4.19 -9.34
N VAL A 73 -4.54 4.69 -9.52
CA VAL A 73 -4.79 5.96 -10.18
C VAL A 73 -4.24 7.12 -9.35
N TRP A 74 -4.51 7.10 -8.05
CA TRP A 74 -4.08 8.18 -7.16
C TRP A 74 -2.56 8.33 -7.13
N VAL A 75 -1.83 7.22 -7.02
CA VAL A 75 -0.37 7.22 -6.98
C VAL A 75 0.19 7.75 -8.31
N LYS A 76 -0.36 7.29 -9.43
CA LYS A 76 0.06 7.77 -10.74
C LYS A 76 -0.14 9.29 -10.88
N ASP A 77 -1.27 9.79 -10.41
CA ASP A 77 -1.60 11.21 -10.56
C ASP A 77 -0.88 12.12 -9.56
N ASN A 78 -0.51 11.60 -8.39
CA ASN A 78 0.00 12.44 -7.30
C ASN A 78 1.43 12.15 -6.87
N LEU A 79 1.96 10.95 -7.12
CA LEU A 79 3.27 10.53 -6.62
C LEU A 79 4.26 10.13 -7.72
N SER A 80 3.97 10.39 -8.98
CA SER A 80 4.84 9.95 -10.08
C SER A 80 6.25 10.55 -10.00
N SER A 81 6.42 11.70 -9.38
CA SER A 81 7.74 12.31 -9.23
C SER A 81 8.66 11.55 -8.28
N VAL A 82 8.09 10.85 -7.30
CA VAL A 82 8.87 10.07 -6.32
C VAL A 82 8.72 8.56 -6.53
N LEU A 83 7.66 8.13 -7.22
CA LEU A 83 7.40 6.73 -7.58
C LEU A 83 7.16 6.67 -9.09
N PRO A 84 8.24 6.80 -9.90
CA PRO A 84 8.09 6.94 -11.35
C PRO A 84 7.65 5.67 -12.08
N ASN A 85 7.88 4.50 -11.47
CA ASN A 85 7.53 3.22 -12.07
C ASN A 85 6.27 2.64 -11.44
N ALA A 86 5.43 2.00 -12.27
CA ALA A 86 4.22 1.35 -11.78
C ALA A 86 4.57 0.22 -10.80
N ALA A 87 3.74 0.05 -9.79
CA ALA A 87 3.93 -1.01 -8.80
C ALA A 87 3.62 -2.38 -9.39
N ARG A 88 4.38 -3.38 -8.96
CA ARG A 88 3.99 -4.77 -9.13
C ARG A 88 3.08 -5.13 -7.95
N MET A 89 1.87 -5.59 -8.25
CA MET A 89 0.84 -5.78 -7.23
C MET A 89 0.46 -7.24 -7.08
N GLU A 90 0.32 -7.67 -5.84
CA GLU A 90 -0.21 -8.98 -5.49
C GLU A 90 -1.24 -8.81 -4.39
N ALA A 91 -2.17 -9.75 -4.29
CA ALA A 91 -3.22 -9.70 -3.28
C ALA A 91 -3.53 -11.10 -2.79
N GLY A 92 -3.95 -11.20 -1.54
CA GLY A 92 -4.29 -12.49 -0.96
C GLY A 92 -5.02 -12.36 0.36
N ALA A 93 -5.50 -13.49 0.86
CA ALA A 93 -6.17 -13.58 2.14
C ALA A 93 -5.14 -13.79 3.26
N ILE A 94 -5.38 -13.16 4.40
CA ILE A 94 -4.58 -13.39 5.59
C ILE A 94 -5.07 -14.69 6.23
N VAL A 95 -4.23 -15.71 6.20
CA VAL A 95 -4.62 -17.06 6.68
C VAL A 95 -4.04 -17.39 8.05
N ALA A 96 -3.10 -16.59 8.54
CA ALA A 96 -2.55 -16.71 9.90
C ALA A 96 -2.12 -15.33 10.36
N TYR A 97 -2.35 -15.04 11.61
CA TYR A 97 -2.01 -13.73 12.17
C TYR A 97 -1.67 -13.82 13.63
N LYS A 98 -0.65 -13.11 14.03
CA LYS A 98 -0.37 -12.79 15.42
C LYS A 98 0.29 -11.42 15.45
N GLY A 99 -0.14 -10.58 16.35
CA GLY A 99 0.41 -9.24 16.48
C GLY A 99 0.24 -8.70 17.88
N ILE A 100 0.60 -7.46 18.05
CA ILE A 100 0.39 -6.73 19.30
C ILE A 100 -1.11 -6.46 19.41
N SER A 101 -1.73 -6.90 20.49
CA SER A 101 -3.17 -6.70 20.72
C SER A 101 -3.39 -5.66 21.81
#